data_ca7a8c1d156cbbf4a1e8ea075f7bc381
#
_entry.id   ca7a8c1d156cbbf4a1e8ea075f7bc381
#
_cell.length_a   1.000
_cell.length_b   1.000
_cell.length_c   1.000
_cell.angle_alpha   90.00
_cell.angle_beta   90.00
_cell.angle_gamma   90.00
#
_symmetry.space_group_name_H-M   'P 1'
#
loop_
_entity.id
_entity.type
_entity.pdbx_description
1 polymer ?
#
loop_
_entity_poly.entity_id
_entity_poly.type
_entity_poly.pdbx_seq_one_letter_code
_entity_poly.pdbx_strand_id
1 'polypeptide(L)'
;MLEFYTSMLLTLTQKSSHRGKTSPIPKLLTHSSNSVTKLTDRKIRWIIKEKMKEILSTKDIALLQNVSESRIRQIWSHYRIAKTVPILGKPGRPSRGIMDEEISAVIGAYKEYPCSAVVLETILDRRYGIKIPHNIIHKILKDHRHASNDTNKQRRRKWVKYERRHSMSLWHTDWYLIEDDRWRSKWLISYLDDASRFIVGYGIFDDATTENAISVLDDCINRYGKPLELLTDHGSQFYANFGEIKAFGISKFQQYLIDRKINHILGRVHHPQTNGKIERFYETFQSKIQHFNSVEEFVIWYNTKRPHMSLTWNHLETPVQAFYKKIDRRRKQLPLVINNLR
;
A
#
# COMPACT_ATOMS: atom_id res chain seq x y z
N MET A 1 17.13 1.80 48.40
CA MET A 1 16.13 2.42 47.51
C MET A 1 14.99 3.12 48.25
N LEU A 2 15.03 3.20 49.59
CA LEU A 2 14.04 3.96 50.40
C LEU A 2 14.54 5.33 50.84
N GLU A 3 15.82 5.62 50.72
CA GLU A 3 16.38 6.91 51.15
C GLU A 3 16.36 8.02 50.08
N PHE A 4 16.06 7.68 48.85
CA PHE A 4 15.94 8.63 47.74
C PHE A 4 14.59 9.35 47.65
N TYR A 5 13.56 8.84 48.30
CA TYR A 5 12.22 9.46 48.28
C TYR A 5 11.94 10.45 49.40
N THR A 6 12.74 10.44 50.47
CA THR A 6 12.58 11.37 51.61
C THR A 6 13.24 12.71 51.41
N SER A 7 14.22 12.82 50.50
CA SER A 7 14.94 14.10 50.24
C SER A 7 14.15 15.04 49.29
N MET A 8 13.19 14.55 48.54
CA MET A 8 12.43 15.35 47.56
C MET A 8 11.16 16.00 48.14
N LEU A 9 10.74 15.64 49.35
CA LEU A 9 9.54 16.17 50.02
C LEU A 9 9.83 17.29 50.99
N LEU A 10 11.10 17.59 51.33
CA LEU A 10 11.51 18.62 52.26
C LEU A 10 11.92 19.96 51.65
N THR A 11 11.96 20.08 50.31
CA THR A 11 12.32 21.31 49.61
C THR A 11 11.17 22.15 49.10
N LEU A 12 9.92 21.76 49.36
CA LEU A 12 8.72 22.47 48.89
C LEU A 12 7.92 23.23 49.94
N THR A 13 8.44 23.36 51.20
CA THR A 13 7.69 24.03 52.28
C THR A 13 8.34 25.33 52.82
N GLN A 14 9.24 25.96 52.07
CA GLN A 14 9.68 27.32 52.44
C GLN A 14 9.78 28.22 51.22
N LYS A 15 8.73 28.98 50.95
CA LYS A 15 8.65 30.38 50.52
C LYS A 15 7.29 30.68 49.89
N SER A 16 6.43 31.40 50.60
CA SER A 16 5.90 32.64 50.06
C SER A 16 4.86 33.26 50.97
N SER A 17 5.19 34.34 51.48
CA SER A 17 4.23 35.40 51.77
C SER A 17 4.49 36.49 50.74
N HIS A 18 3.60 36.69 49.78
CA HIS A 18 3.25 38.04 49.27
C HIS A 18 1.97 37.96 48.39
N ARG A 19 1.16 38.96 48.64
CA ARG A 19 -0.20 39.22 48.16
C ARG A 19 -0.32 39.34 46.63
N GLY A 20 -1.45 38.84 46.11
CA GLY A 20 -2.26 39.61 45.17
C GLY A 20 -2.13 39.24 43.69
N LYS A 21 -3.03 38.46 43.25
CA LYS A 21 -3.90 38.56 42.05
C LYS A 21 -4.39 37.16 41.70
N THR A 22 -5.69 36.95 41.78
CA THR A 22 -6.39 35.73 41.37
C THR A 22 -6.22 35.53 39.87
N SER A 23 -5.30 34.66 39.49
CA SER A 23 -5.30 34.04 38.15
C SER A 23 -6.12 32.73 38.23
N PRO A 24 -6.88 32.38 37.19
CA PRO A 24 -7.71 31.19 37.22
C PRO A 24 -6.82 29.95 37.30
N ILE A 25 -7.18 29.08 38.22
CA ILE A 25 -6.63 27.72 38.40
C ILE A 25 -6.59 27.03 37.04
N PRO A 26 -5.43 26.55 36.55
CA PRO A 26 -5.44 25.72 35.36
C PRO A 26 -6.25 24.48 35.69
N LYS A 27 -7.35 24.27 34.95
CA LYS A 27 -8.08 22.99 34.95
C LYS A 27 -7.03 21.93 34.61
N LEU A 28 -6.69 21.09 35.58
CA LEU A 28 -6.04 19.81 35.31
C LEU A 28 -6.92 19.13 34.25
N LEU A 29 -6.42 19.05 33.04
CA LEU A 29 -6.89 18.15 32.00
C LEU A 29 -6.64 16.73 32.52
N THR A 30 -7.62 16.22 33.27
CA THR A 30 -7.76 14.79 33.42
C THR A 30 -8.06 14.28 32.02
N HIS A 31 -7.05 13.82 31.33
CA HIS A 31 -7.22 12.89 30.21
C HIS A 31 -7.84 11.63 30.81
N SER A 32 -9.14 11.67 31.01
CA SER A 32 -9.97 10.49 31.06
C SER A 32 -9.85 9.87 29.66
N SER A 33 -8.86 9.00 29.47
CA SER A 33 -8.92 8.00 28.42
C SER A 33 -10.12 7.15 28.76
N ASN A 34 -11.27 7.46 28.18
CA ASN A 34 -12.43 6.55 28.12
C ASN A 34 -12.01 5.30 27.32
N SER A 35 -11.14 4.48 27.90
CA SER A 35 -11.05 3.10 27.50
C SER A 35 -12.38 2.46 27.90
N VAL A 36 -13.30 2.42 26.93
CA VAL A 36 -14.56 1.66 27.08
C VAL A 36 -14.13 0.23 27.38
N THR A 37 -14.13 -0.13 28.67
CA THR A 37 -13.73 -1.45 29.13
C THR A 37 -14.77 -2.41 28.58
N LYS A 38 -14.44 -3.13 27.51
CA LYS A 38 -15.35 -4.08 26.89
C LYS A 38 -15.81 -5.10 27.93
N LEU A 39 -17.12 -5.19 28.12
CA LEU A 39 -17.72 -6.29 28.86
C LEU A 39 -17.39 -7.60 28.10
N THR A 40 -16.84 -8.59 28.79
CA THR A 40 -16.50 -9.89 28.24
C THR A 40 -17.35 -10.99 28.90
N ASP A 41 -17.46 -12.15 28.25
CA ASP A 41 -18.19 -13.30 28.83
C ASP A 41 -17.61 -13.70 30.19
N ARG A 42 -16.29 -13.58 30.37
CA ARG A 42 -15.63 -13.83 31.65
C ARG A 42 -16.10 -12.86 32.72
N LYS A 43 -16.20 -11.56 32.39
CA LYS A 43 -16.74 -10.55 33.32
C LYS A 43 -18.19 -10.80 33.66
N ILE A 44 -19.01 -11.16 32.68
CA ILE A 44 -20.46 -11.48 32.91
C ILE A 44 -20.60 -12.65 33.87
N ARG A 45 -19.89 -13.75 33.65
CA ARG A 45 -19.90 -14.91 34.52
C ARG A 45 -19.45 -14.58 35.94
N TRP A 46 -18.43 -13.76 36.09
CA TRP A 46 -17.95 -13.29 37.38
C TRP A 46 -19.00 -12.41 38.08
N ILE A 47 -19.63 -11.46 37.38
CA ILE A 47 -20.72 -10.62 37.91
C ILE A 47 -21.86 -11.49 38.44
N ILE A 48 -22.29 -12.47 37.67
CA ILE A 48 -23.38 -13.40 38.10
C ILE A 48 -22.97 -14.16 39.37
N LYS A 49 -21.72 -14.71 39.39
CA LYS A 49 -21.21 -15.45 40.54
C LYS A 49 -21.18 -14.59 41.81
N GLU A 50 -20.72 -13.34 41.73
CA GLU A 50 -20.68 -12.45 42.89
C GLU A 50 -22.08 -12.01 43.34
N LYS A 51 -23.00 -11.81 42.40
CA LYS A 51 -24.43 -11.54 42.73
C LYS A 51 -25.12 -12.72 43.40
N MET A 52 -24.75 -13.95 43.09
CA MET A 52 -25.27 -15.15 43.75
C MET A 52 -24.77 -15.30 45.18
N LYS A 53 -23.60 -14.79 45.51
CA LYS A 53 -23.03 -14.84 46.87
C LYS A 53 -23.68 -13.83 47.81
N GLU A 54 -24.31 -12.78 47.27
CA GLU A 54 -24.96 -11.67 48.01
C GLU A 54 -24.05 -10.89 48.98
N ILE A 55 -22.70 -11.04 48.82
CA ILE A 55 -21.71 -10.40 49.70
C ILE A 55 -21.43 -8.95 49.22
N LEU A 56 -21.30 -8.74 47.89
CA LEU A 56 -20.94 -7.45 47.31
C LEU A 56 -22.20 -6.69 46.87
N SER A 57 -22.20 -5.38 47.12
CA SER A 57 -23.28 -4.52 46.62
C SER A 57 -23.18 -4.36 45.09
N THR A 58 -24.30 -3.98 44.46
CA THR A 58 -24.29 -3.69 43.01
C THR A 58 -23.30 -2.60 42.66
N LYS A 59 -23.11 -1.62 43.53
CA LYS A 59 -22.18 -0.51 43.37
C LYS A 59 -20.72 -0.99 43.39
N ASP A 60 -20.39 -1.89 44.34
CA ASP A 60 -19.04 -2.44 44.47
C ASP A 60 -18.67 -3.32 43.24
N ILE A 61 -19.61 -4.16 42.81
CA ILE A 61 -19.43 -4.98 41.58
C ILE A 61 -19.23 -4.10 40.36
N ALA A 62 -19.99 -3.00 40.24
CA ALA A 62 -19.88 -2.05 39.14
C ALA A 62 -18.50 -1.37 39.12
N LEU A 63 -18.04 -0.96 40.29
CA LEU A 63 -16.70 -0.35 40.44
C LEU A 63 -15.59 -1.33 40.10
N LEU A 64 -15.61 -2.55 40.64
CA LEU A 64 -14.59 -3.57 40.41
C LEU A 64 -14.47 -3.99 38.93
N GLN A 65 -15.58 -4.02 38.20
CA GLN A 65 -15.58 -4.41 36.78
C GLN A 65 -15.52 -3.23 35.84
N ASN A 66 -15.52 -2.00 36.37
CA ASN A 66 -15.58 -0.76 35.58
C ASN A 66 -16.75 -0.77 34.58
N VAL A 67 -17.96 -1.04 35.11
CA VAL A 67 -19.22 -1.14 34.37
C VAL A 67 -20.29 -0.35 35.16
N SER A 68 -21.28 0.21 34.48
CA SER A 68 -22.37 0.90 35.16
C SER A 68 -23.22 -0.05 36.01
N GLU A 69 -23.76 0.44 37.16
CA GLU A 69 -24.67 -0.30 37.98
C GLU A 69 -25.92 -0.77 37.20
N SER A 70 -26.42 0.07 36.29
CA SER A 70 -27.53 -0.29 35.40
C SER A 70 -27.24 -1.56 34.61
N ARG A 71 -26.00 -1.66 34.07
CA ARG A 71 -25.60 -2.85 33.33
C ARG A 71 -25.49 -4.09 34.22
N ILE A 72 -25.02 -3.95 35.45
CA ILE A 72 -25.01 -5.05 36.42
C ILE A 72 -26.46 -5.53 36.70
N ARG A 73 -27.40 -4.60 36.91
CA ARG A 73 -28.81 -4.95 37.13
C ARG A 73 -29.42 -5.68 35.94
N GLN A 74 -29.10 -5.24 34.68
CA GLN A 74 -29.57 -5.91 33.48
C GLN A 74 -29.04 -7.34 33.35
N ILE A 75 -27.75 -7.56 33.60
CA ILE A 75 -27.13 -8.89 33.55
C ILE A 75 -27.80 -9.81 34.61
N TRP A 76 -27.96 -9.30 35.82
CA TRP A 76 -28.55 -10.06 36.91
C TRP A 76 -30.04 -10.37 36.67
N SER A 77 -30.81 -9.40 36.19
CA SER A 77 -32.25 -9.62 35.86
C SER A 77 -32.40 -10.67 34.76
N HIS A 78 -31.59 -10.59 33.68
CA HIS A 78 -31.60 -11.61 32.62
C HIS A 78 -31.30 -13.00 33.20
N TYR A 79 -30.25 -13.13 34.02
CA TYR A 79 -29.89 -14.42 34.60
C TYR A 79 -30.96 -14.96 35.54
N ARG A 80 -31.62 -14.11 36.34
CA ARG A 80 -32.70 -14.53 37.23
C ARG A 80 -33.87 -15.12 36.47
N ILE A 81 -34.25 -14.52 35.34
CA ILE A 81 -35.41 -14.94 34.53
C ILE A 81 -35.04 -16.14 33.65
N ALA A 82 -34.00 -16.02 32.85
CA ALA A 82 -33.65 -17.00 31.81
C ALA A 82 -32.79 -18.17 32.33
N LYS A 83 -32.18 -18.05 33.54
CA LYS A 83 -31.20 -19.00 34.09
C LYS A 83 -30.01 -19.28 33.19
N THR A 84 -29.79 -18.44 32.18
CA THR A 84 -28.68 -18.54 31.22
C THR A 84 -27.80 -17.29 31.26
N VAL A 85 -26.52 -17.45 30.95
CA VAL A 85 -25.59 -16.33 30.86
C VAL A 85 -25.95 -15.49 29.64
N PRO A 86 -26.12 -14.16 29.76
CA PRO A 86 -26.42 -13.29 28.62
C PRO A 86 -25.29 -13.39 27.56
N ILE A 87 -25.69 -13.63 26.32
CA ILE A 87 -24.74 -13.63 25.18
C ILE A 87 -24.56 -12.19 24.73
N LEU A 88 -23.28 -11.77 24.62
CA LEU A 88 -22.96 -10.45 24.11
C LEU A 88 -23.15 -10.41 22.58
N GLY A 89 -24.09 -9.59 22.13
CA GLY A 89 -24.21 -9.26 20.70
C GLY A 89 -22.97 -8.56 20.19
N LYS A 90 -22.62 -8.77 18.93
CA LYS A 90 -21.55 -8.01 18.27
C LYS A 90 -21.93 -6.53 18.25
N PRO A 91 -21.11 -5.63 18.81
CA PRO A 91 -21.40 -4.21 18.75
C PRO A 91 -21.25 -3.70 17.31
N GLY A 92 -22.09 -2.78 16.90
CA GLY A 92 -22.03 -2.13 15.60
C GLY A 92 -23.34 -2.23 14.81
N ARG A 93 -23.36 -1.55 13.68
CA ARG A 93 -24.48 -1.61 12.74
C ARG A 93 -24.53 -3.01 12.11
N PRO A 94 -25.68 -3.67 12.01
CA PRO A 94 -25.83 -4.92 11.28
C PRO A 94 -25.30 -4.75 9.83
N SER A 95 -24.59 -5.76 9.32
CA SER A 95 -24.17 -5.74 7.92
C SER A 95 -25.42 -5.83 7.04
N ARG A 96 -25.53 -4.92 6.06
CA ARG A 96 -26.56 -5.06 5.04
C ARG A 96 -26.31 -6.27 4.17
N GLY A 97 -27.35 -6.87 3.61
CA GLY A 97 -27.23 -7.85 2.53
C GLY A 97 -26.53 -7.24 1.31
N ILE A 98 -25.87 -8.06 0.53
CA ILE A 98 -25.31 -7.69 -0.78
C ILE A 98 -26.33 -8.14 -1.82
N MET A 99 -26.67 -7.26 -2.76
CA MET A 99 -27.65 -7.55 -3.82
C MET A 99 -26.94 -8.24 -5.00
N ASP A 100 -27.69 -9.07 -5.74
CA ASP A 100 -27.13 -9.80 -6.88
C ASP A 100 -26.64 -8.88 -7.99
N GLU A 101 -27.30 -7.71 -8.17
CA GLU A 101 -26.86 -6.67 -9.09
C GLU A 101 -25.49 -6.09 -8.71
N GLU A 102 -25.24 -5.91 -7.40
CA GLU A 102 -23.92 -5.44 -6.92
C GLU A 102 -22.85 -6.50 -7.19
N ILE A 103 -23.16 -7.78 -6.99
CA ILE A 103 -22.23 -8.88 -7.29
C ILE A 103 -21.90 -8.88 -8.77
N SER A 104 -22.92 -8.85 -9.64
CA SER A 104 -22.76 -8.86 -11.10
C SER A 104 -21.94 -7.67 -11.59
N ALA A 105 -22.22 -6.47 -11.09
CA ALA A 105 -21.48 -5.25 -11.43
C ALA A 105 -20.01 -5.34 -11.02
N VAL A 106 -19.71 -5.82 -9.81
CA VAL A 106 -18.34 -5.95 -9.30
C VAL A 106 -17.56 -7.00 -10.08
N ILE A 107 -18.15 -8.17 -10.32
CA ILE A 107 -17.48 -9.25 -11.05
C ILE A 107 -17.28 -8.87 -12.52
N GLY A 108 -18.25 -8.22 -13.16
CA GLY A 108 -18.11 -7.68 -14.51
C GLY A 108 -16.97 -6.67 -14.62
N ALA A 109 -16.93 -5.70 -13.70
CA ALA A 109 -15.84 -4.71 -13.66
C ALA A 109 -14.48 -5.36 -13.35
N TYR A 110 -14.43 -6.39 -12.48
CA TYR A 110 -13.17 -7.07 -12.17
C TYR A 110 -12.61 -7.87 -13.36
N LYS A 111 -13.45 -8.46 -14.19
CA LYS A 111 -13.01 -9.16 -15.41
C LYS A 111 -12.29 -8.21 -16.38
N GLU A 112 -12.76 -6.98 -16.50
CA GLU A 112 -12.15 -5.96 -17.36
C GLU A 112 -10.95 -5.29 -16.68
N TYR A 113 -11.07 -5.05 -15.36
CA TYR A 113 -10.06 -4.35 -14.53
C TYR A 113 -9.69 -5.21 -13.32
N PRO A 114 -8.81 -6.23 -13.45
CA PRO A 114 -8.37 -7.06 -12.33
C PRO A 114 -7.47 -6.25 -11.36
N CYS A 115 -8.09 -5.40 -10.55
CA CYS A 115 -7.39 -4.50 -9.62
C CYS A 115 -8.00 -4.58 -8.20
N SER A 116 -7.42 -3.84 -7.25
CA SER A 116 -7.86 -3.86 -5.86
C SER A 116 -9.26 -3.25 -5.69
N ALA A 117 -9.95 -3.63 -4.61
CA ALA A 117 -11.29 -3.13 -4.31
C ALA A 117 -11.39 -1.59 -4.26
N VAL A 118 -10.33 -0.90 -3.77
CA VAL A 118 -10.28 0.57 -3.74
C VAL A 118 -10.24 1.17 -5.14
N VAL A 119 -9.50 0.54 -6.05
CA VAL A 119 -9.43 0.98 -7.45
C VAL A 119 -10.76 0.70 -8.15
N LEU A 120 -11.35 -0.48 -7.93
CA LEU A 120 -12.66 -0.84 -8.49
C LEU A 120 -13.78 0.08 -8.02
N GLU A 121 -13.78 0.50 -6.73
CA GLU A 121 -14.75 1.49 -6.23
C GLU A 121 -14.74 2.75 -7.08
N THR A 122 -13.54 3.27 -7.37
CA THR A 122 -13.41 4.48 -8.19
C THR A 122 -13.81 4.24 -9.66
N ILE A 123 -13.49 3.07 -10.21
CA ILE A 123 -13.88 2.71 -11.58
C ILE A 123 -15.40 2.57 -11.69
N LEU A 124 -16.03 1.86 -10.75
CA LEU A 124 -17.49 1.68 -10.71
C LEU A 124 -18.21 3.02 -10.61
N ASP A 125 -17.76 3.90 -9.69
CA ASP A 125 -18.36 5.23 -9.54
C ASP A 125 -18.16 6.09 -10.78
N ARG A 126 -16.94 6.18 -11.35
CA ARG A 126 -16.61 7.12 -12.41
C ARG A 126 -17.00 6.68 -13.81
N ARG A 127 -16.91 5.37 -14.11
CA ARG A 127 -17.21 4.84 -15.45
C ARG A 127 -18.62 4.32 -15.61
N TYR A 128 -19.16 3.75 -14.52
CA TYR A 128 -20.47 3.09 -14.58
C TYR A 128 -21.53 3.80 -13.74
N GLY A 129 -21.18 4.84 -12.97
CA GLY A 129 -22.11 5.56 -12.10
C GLY A 129 -22.62 4.74 -10.91
N ILE A 130 -21.97 3.59 -10.62
CA ILE A 130 -22.39 2.64 -9.58
C ILE A 130 -21.58 2.87 -8.31
N LYS A 131 -22.24 3.24 -7.21
CA LYS A 131 -21.61 3.53 -5.92
C LYS A 131 -21.67 2.31 -5.00
N ILE A 132 -20.61 1.52 -4.97
CA ILE A 132 -20.43 0.38 -4.05
C ILE A 132 -19.16 0.63 -3.22
N PRO A 133 -19.24 0.68 -1.87
CA PRO A 133 -18.06 0.90 -1.02
C PRO A 133 -17.02 -0.22 -1.18
N HIS A 134 -15.73 0.12 -1.15
CA HIS A 134 -14.64 -0.84 -1.35
C HIS A 134 -14.63 -2.01 -0.36
N ASN A 135 -15.16 -1.85 0.87
CA ASN A 135 -15.32 -2.95 1.82
C ASN A 135 -16.33 -4.00 1.35
N ILE A 136 -17.42 -3.59 0.69
CA ILE A 136 -18.39 -4.49 0.07
C ILE A 136 -17.77 -5.16 -1.16
N ILE A 137 -17.11 -4.37 -2.03
CA ILE A 137 -16.37 -4.89 -3.19
C ILE A 137 -15.34 -5.94 -2.74
N HIS A 138 -14.54 -5.65 -1.70
CA HIS A 138 -13.56 -6.60 -1.19
C HIS A 138 -14.22 -7.89 -0.68
N LYS A 139 -15.37 -7.80 -0.03
CA LYS A 139 -16.13 -8.98 0.42
C LYS A 139 -16.59 -9.81 -0.78
N ILE A 140 -17.18 -9.19 -1.81
CA ILE A 140 -17.60 -9.87 -3.04
C ILE A 140 -16.41 -10.57 -3.70
N LEU A 141 -15.30 -9.87 -3.90
CA LEU A 141 -14.10 -10.44 -4.51
C LEU A 141 -13.53 -11.60 -3.70
N LYS A 142 -13.61 -11.54 -2.38
CA LYS A 142 -13.15 -12.62 -1.50
C LYS A 142 -14.06 -13.84 -1.60
N ASP A 143 -15.38 -13.64 -1.57
CA ASP A 143 -16.36 -14.72 -1.67
C ASP A 143 -16.24 -15.45 -3.03
N HIS A 144 -15.80 -14.74 -4.08
CA HIS A 144 -15.51 -15.29 -5.42
C HIS A 144 -14.04 -15.69 -5.63
N ARG A 145 -13.22 -15.77 -4.58
CA ARG A 145 -11.80 -16.18 -4.61
C ARG A 145 -10.88 -15.27 -5.46
N HIS A 146 -11.27 -14.04 -5.69
CA HIS A 146 -10.47 -13.03 -6.40
C HIS A 146 -9.64 -12.15 -5.45
N ALA A 147 -9.83 -12.26 -4.13
CA ALA A 147 -9.05 -11.56 -3.12
C ALA A 147 -8.84 -12.43 -1.87
N SER A 148 -7.72 -12.21 -1.18
CA SER A 148 -7.39 -12.84 0.10
C SER A 148 -7.32 -11.79 1.22
N ASN A 149 -7.37 -12.24 2.48
CA ASN A 149 -7.04 -11.37 3.60
C ASN A 149 -5.53 -11.23 3.67
N ASP A 150 -5.02 -10.04 3.42
CA ASP A 150 -3.62 -9.71 3.65
C ASP A 150 -3.40 -9.52 5.16
N THR A 151 -2.76 -10.49 5.80
CA THR A 151 -2.50 -10.49 7.25
C THR A 151 -1.33 -9.57 7.65
N ASN A 152 -0.51 -9.14 6.70
CA ASN A 152 0.74 -8.42 6.92
C ASN A 152 0.70 -6.95 6.47
N LYS A 153 -0.35 -6.20 6.82
CA LYS A 153 -0.31 -4.73 6.66
C LYS A 153 0.71 -4.11 7.61
N GLN A 154 1.98 -4.12 7.20
CA GLN A 154 3.01 -3.37 7.90
C GLN A 154 2.68 -1.87 7.89
N ARG A 155 2.91 -1.18 9.02
CA ARG A 155 2.82 0.29 9.09
C ARG A 155 3.83 0.87 8.08
N ARG A 156 3.33 1.41 6.98
CA ARG A 156 4.18 2.03 5.96
C ARG A 156 4.84 3.27 6.54
N ARG A 157 6.18 3.33 6.46
CA ARG A 157 6.94 4.57 6.71
C ARG A 157 6.47 5.63 5.70
N LYS A 158 6.39 6.90 6.13
CA LYS A 158 6.15 8.02 5.20
C LYS A 158 7.39 8.19 4.32
N TRP A 159 7.28 7.78 3.07
CA TRP A 159 8.35 7.92 2.09
C TRP A 159 8.19 9.22 1.32
N VAL A 160 9.32 9.90 1.02
CA VAL A 160 9.30 11.07 0.13
C VAL A 160 9.08 10.57 -1.30
N LYS A 161 8.01 11.07 -1.94
CA LYS A 161 7.73 10.75 -3.34
C LYS A 161 8.76 11.42 -4.23
N TYR A 162 9.58 10.65 -4.91
CA TYR A 162 10.49 11.10 -5.94
C TYR A 162 9.92 10.75 -7.32
N GLU A 163 9.78 11.75 -8.20
CA GLU A 163 9.23 11.57 -9.54
C GLU A 163 9.77 12.65 -10.47
N ARG A 164 10.23 12.27 -11.66
CA ARG A 164 10.62 13.21 -12.71
C ARG A 164 9.38 13.92 -13.24
N ARG A 165 9.56 15.20 -13.60
CA ARG A 165 8.46 16.04 -14.13
C ARG A 165 8.02 15.60 -15.53
N HIS A 166 8.99 15.23 -16.39
CA HIS A 166 8.74 14.93 -17.79
C HIS A 166 9.02 13.48 -18.10
N SER A 167 8.19 12.89 -18.95
CA SER A 167 8.44 11.59 -19.57
C SER A 167 9.73 11.62 -20.37
N MET A 168 10.38 10.50 -20.55
CA MET A 168 11.68 10.35 -21.20
C MET A 168 12.86 10.98 -20.44
N SER A 169 12.64 11.52 -19.23
CA SER A 169 13.74 12.06 -18.43
C SER A 169 14.55 10.97 -17.75
N LEU A 170 13.88 9.97 -17.22
CA LEU A 170 14.47 8.84 -16.52
C LEU A 170 13.68 7.59 -16.82
N TRP A 171 14.35 6.52 -17.21
CA TRP A 171 13.79 5.18 -17.24
C TRP A 171 14.41 4.34 -16.13
N HIS A 172 13.63 3.42 -15.58
CA HIS A 172 14.07 2.37 -14.67
C HIS A 172 14.13 1.07 -15.43
N THR A 173 15.12 0.24 -15.15
CA THR A 173 15.16 -1.14 -15.64
C THR A 173 15.67 -2.07 -14.56
N ASP A 174 15.16 -3.29 -14.59
CA ASP A 174 15.54 -4.37 -13.70
C ASP A 174 15.16 -5.71 -14.33
N TRP A 175 15.77 -6.79 -13.84
CA TRP A 175 15.45 -8.15 -14.21
C TRP A 175 14.52 -8.78 -13.16
N TYR A 176 13.54 -9.53 -13.64
CA TYR A 176 12.58 -10.25 -12.80
C TYR A 176 12.47 -11.71 -13.26
N LEU A 177 12.73 -12.66 -12.35
CA LEU A 177 12.51 -14.07 -12.62
C LEU A 177 11.01 -14.39 -12.52
N ILE A 178 10.41 -14.88 -13.60
CA ILE A 178 8.97 -15.12 -13.67
C ILE A 178 8.62 -16.38 -12.87
N GLU A 179 7.65 -16.25 -11.95
CA GLU A 179 7.18 -17.36 -11.11
C GLU A 179 5.95 -18.10 -11.71
N ASP A 180 5.27 -17.51 -12.70
CA ASP A 180 4.12 -18.11 -13.37
C ASP A 180 4.54 -19.33 -14.18
N ASP A 181 3.82 -20.45 -14.02
CA ASP A 181 4.17 -21.74 -14.63
C ASP A 181 4.29 -21.71 -16.16
N ARG A 182 3.58 -20.83 -16.85
CA ARG A 182 3.64 -20.66 -18.31
C ARG A 182 4.99 -20.17 -18.82
N TRP A 183 5.72 -19.42 -17.98
CA TRP A 183 7.04 -18.85 -18.28
C TRP A 183 8.05 -19.17 -17.17
N ARG A 184 7.87 -20.28 -16.49
CA ARG A 184 8.74 -20.68 -15.38
C ARG A 184 10.21 -20.66 -15.79
N SER A 185 11.05 -20.10 -14.95
CA SER A 185 12.49 -19.94 -15.14
C SER A 185 12.90 -18.97 -16.27
N LYS A 186 11.94 -18.26 -16.88
CA LYS A 186 12.26 -17.16 -17.80
C LYS A 186 12.50 -15.86 -17.05
N TRP A 187 13.35 -15.03 -17.61
CA TRP A 187 13.64 -13.71 -17.09
C TRP A 187 12.90 -12.64 -17.90
N LEU A 188 12.19 -11.79 -17.20
CA LEU A 188 11.55 -10.60 -17.77
C LEU A 188 12.42 -9.38 -17.47
N ILE A 189 12.82 -8.67 -18.50
CA ILE A 189 13.35 -7.32 -18.37
C ILE A 189 12.28 -6.32 -18.79
N SER A 190 12.22 -5.18 -18.12
CA SER A 190 11.27 -4.10 -18.46
C SER A 190 11.93 -2.74 -18.32
N TYR A 191 11.55 -1.81 -19.19
CA TYR A 191 11.93 -0.40 -19.13
C TYR A 191 10.71 0.43 -18.79
N LEU A 192 10.74 1.10 -17.63
CA LEU A 192 9.63 1.86 -17.08
C LEU A 192 9.97 3.34 -17.02
N ASP A 193 9.13 4.18 -17.62
CA ASP A 193 9.26 5.64 -17.52
C ASP A 193 8.89 6.15 -16.12
N ASP A 194 9.79 6.89 -15.51
CA ASP A 194 9.69 7.39 -14.14
C ASP A 194 8.48 8.30 -13.92
N ALA A 195 8.23 9.20 -14.87
CA ALA A 195 7.19 10.22 -14.71
C ALA A 195 5.78 9.69 -14.93
N SER A 196 5.62 8.76 -15.87
CA SER A 196 4.32 8.26 -16.32
C SER A 196 3.98 6.85 -15.85
N ARG A 197 4.97 6.07 -15.38
CA ARG A 197 4.83 4.62 -15.11
C ARG A 197 4.59 3.79 -16.36
N PHE A 198 4.73 4.37 -17.54
CA PHE A 198 4.57 3.70 -18.82
C PHE A 198 5.69 2.67 -19.03
N ILE A 199 5.30 1.44 -19.38
CA ILE A 199 6.28 0.42 -19.80
C ILE A 199 6.64 0.72 -21.24
N VAL A 200 7.85 1.21 -21.43
CA VAL A 200 8.38 1.61 -22.73
C VAL A 200 8.71 0.39 -23.59
N GLY A 201 9.19 -0.66 -22.95
CA GLY A 201 9.41 -1.94 -23.58
C GLY A 201 9.74 -3.03 -22.56
N TYR A 202 9.72 -4.27 -23.03
CA TYR A 202 10.03 -5.46 -22.24
C TYR A 202 10.55 -6.57 -23.15
N GLY A 203 11.20 -7.56 -22.55
CA GLY A 203 11.62 -8.79 -23.23
C GLY A 203 11.63 -9.96 -22.26
N ILE A 204 11.40 -11.17 -22.79
CA ILE A 204 11.42 -12.42 -22.03
C ILE A 204 12.53 -13.30 -22.60
N PHE A 205 13.40 -13.80 -21.73
CA PHE A 205 14.59 -14.56 -22.12
C PHE A 205 14.82 -15.73 -21.19
N ASP A 206 15.61 -16.70 -21.64
CA ASP A 206 16.08 -17.79 -20.79
C ASP A 206 17.07 -17.31 -19.74
N ASP A 207 17.92 -16.34 -20.11
CA ASP A 207 18.99 -15.84 -19.26
C ASP A 207 18.96 -14.30 -19.17
N ALA A 208 19.27 -13.78 -17.98
CA ALA A 208 19.42 -12.36 -17.71
C ALA A 208 20.80 -11.89 -18.14
N THR A 209 21.00 -11.61 -19.45
CA THR A 209 22.28 -11.19 -20.02
C THR A 209 22.32 -9.70 -20.34
N THR A 210 23.52 -9.16 -20.44
CA THR A 210 23.76 -7.78 -20.90
C THR A 210 23.25 -7.55 -22.32
N GLU A 211 23.47 -8.52 -23.20
CA GLU A 211 23.06 -8.48 -24.60
C GLU A 211 21.55 -8.37 -24.75
N ASN A 212 20.82 -9.19 -24.01
CA ASN A 212 19.36 -9.17 -23.98
C ASN A 212 18.83 -7.83 -23.45
N ALA A 213 19.46 -7.27 -22.40
CA ALA A 213 19.11 -5.96 -21.88
C ALA A 213 19.32 -4.85 -22.91
N ILE A 214 20.46 -4.86 -23.62
CA ILE A 214 20.77 -3.89 -24.67
C ILE A 214 19.80 -4.03 -25.85
N SER A 215 19.47 -5.24 -26.27
CA SER A 215 18.53 -5.48 -27.38
C SER A 215 17.16 -4.83 -27.11
N VAL A 216 16.60 -5.07 -25.93
CA VAL A 216 15.31 -4.47 -25.54
C VAL A 216 15.41 -2.95 -25.41
N LEU A 217 16.52 -2.43 -24.87
CA LEU A 217 16.76 -0.99 -24.78
C LEU A 217 16.82 -0.33 -26.16
N ASP A 218 17.48 -0.99 -27.11
CA ASP A 218 17.60 -0.50 -28.48
C ASP A 218 16.23 -0.43 -29.17
N ASP A 219 15.40 -1.45 -29.00
CA ASP A 219 14.01 -1.45 -29.47
C ASP A 219 13.20 -0.31 -28.86
N CYS A 220 13.35 -0.06 -27.55
CA CYS A 220 12.70 1.05 -26.87
C CYS A 220 13.13 2.40 -27.45
N ILE A 221 14.43 2.57 -27.66
CA ILE A 221 15.01 3.80 -28.24
C ILE A 221 14.52 4.02 -29.67
N ASN A 222 14.46 2.97 -30.46
CA ASN A 222 14.00 3.05 -31.86
C ASN A 222 12.52 3.45 -31.94
N ARG A 223 11.70 3.02 -31.00
CA ARG A 223 10.26 3.33 -30.97
C ARG A 223 9.94 4.69 -30.37
N TYR A 224 10.59 5.05 -29.27
CA TYR A 224 10.21 6.22 -28.47
C TYR A 224 11.30 7.29 -28.39
N GLY A 225 12.50 7.02 -28.89
CA GLY A 225 13.68 7.86 -28.68
C GLY A 225 14.37 7.52 -27.35
N LYS A 226 15.57 8.07 -27.17
CA LYS A 226 16.39 7.79 -26.00
C LYS A 226 15.96 8.60 -24.77
N PRO A 227 16.03 8.03 -23.53
CA PRO A 227 15.89 8.80 -22.32
C PRO A 227 17.10 9.69 -22.07
N LEU A 228 17.01 10.64 -21.12
CA LEU A 228 18.19 11.37 -20.64
C LEU A 228 19.02 10.50 -19.69
N GLU A 229 18.33 9.76 -18.84
CA GLU A 229 18.90 8.99 -17.74
C GLU A 229 18.30 7.59 -17.73
N LEU A 230 19.11 6.61 -17.35
CA LEU A 230 18.68 5.25 -17.10
C LEU A 230 19.14 4.82 -15.71
N LEU A 231 18.23 4.32 -14.91
CA LEU A 231 18.49 3.82 -13.57
C LEU A 231 18.44 2.30 -13.56
N THR A 232 19.53 1.68 -13.06
CA THR A 232 19.63 0.23 -12.83
C THR A 232 20.02 -0.05 -11.40
N ASP A 233 19.91 -1.29 -10.99
CA ASP A 233 20.59 -1.80 -9.81
C ASP A 233 22.09 -2.04 -10.07
N HIS A 234 22.78 -2.68 -9.11
CA HIS A 234 24.19 -3.08 -9.21
C HIS A 234 24.37 -4.50 -9.78
N GLY A 235 23.38 -5.04 -10.47
CA GLY A 235 23.49 -6.35 -11.10
C GLY A 235 24.67 -6.42 -12.08
N SER A 236 25.34 -7.56 -12.15
CA SER A 236 26.52 -7.78 -13.01
C SER A 236 26.21 -7.57 -14.50
N GLN A 237 24.95 -7.68 -14.90
CA GLN A 237 24.48 -7.44 -16.26
C GLN A 237 24.54 -5.95 -16.65
N PHE A 238 24.44 -5.05 -15.68
CA PHE A 238 24.41 -3.60 -15.91
C PHE A 238 25.70 -2.91 -15.49
N TYR A 239 26.40 -3.45 -14.50
CA TYR A 239 27.52 -2.80 -13.87
C TYR A 239 28.68 -3.79 -13.63
N ALA A 240 29.90 -3.38 -14.00
CA ALA A 240 31.10 -4.15 -13.69
C ALA A 240 31.42 -4.04 -12.20
N ASN A 241 31.17 -5.10 -11.43
CA ASN A 241 31.54 -5.17 -10.03
C ASN A 241 33.06 -5.37 -9.94
N PHE A 242 33.76 -4.42 -9.34
CA PHE A 242 35.19 -4.55 -9.05
C PHE A 242 35.36 -5.52 -7.87
N GLY A 243 35.48 -6.82 -8.15
CA GLY A 243 36.07 -7.78 -7.24
C GLY A 243 37.54 -7.42 -7.00
N GLU A 244 38.21 -8.12 -6.08
CA GLU A 244 39.57 -7.85 -5.57
C GLU A 244 40.70 -7.70 -6.62
N ILE A 245 40.43 -7.89 -7.90
CA ILE A 245 41.32 -7.63 -9.02
C ILE A 245 40.87 -6.30 -9.66
N LYS A 246 41.64 -5.25 -9.44
CA LYS A 246 41.50 -3.92 -10.04
C LYS A 246 41.70 -3.96 -11.57
N ALA A 247 40.84 -4.63 -12.30
CA ALA A 247 40.74 -4.45 -13.75
C ALA A 247 39.78 -3.27 -13.99
N PHE A 248 40.32 -2.12 -14.35
CA PHE A 248 39.59 -0.94 -14.81
C PHE A 248 38.82 -1.31 -16.08
N GLY A 249 37.58 -1.77 -15.94
CA GLY A 249 36.70 -2.10 -17.07
C GLY A 249 35.34 -1.50 -16.91
N ILE A 250 34.85 -0.80 -17.89
CA ILE A 250 33.48 -0.37 -18.04
C ILE A 250 32.70 -1.59 -18.55
N SER A 251 31.51 -1.89 -17.97
CA SER A 251 30.69 -2.99 -18.48
C SER A 251 30.24 -2.69 -19.93
N LYS A 252 29.94 -3.73 -20.69
CA LYS A 252 29.40 -3.59 -22.05
C LYS A 252 28.12 -2.75 -22.06
N PHE A 253 27.28 -2.88 -21.03
CA PHE A 253 26.07 -2.08 -20.86
C PHE A 253 26.39 -0.61 -20.61
N GLN A 254 27.33 -0.32 -19.73
CA GLN A 254 27.77 1.05 -19.47
C GLN A 254 28.41 1.71 -20.74
N GLN A 255 29.21 0.96 -21.47
CA GLN A 255 29.79 1.45 -22.75
C GLN A 255 28.69 1.81 -23.75
N TYR A 256 27.68 0.94 -23.89
CA TYR A 256 26.52 1.21 -24.75
C TYR A 256 25.79 2.50 -24.36
N LEU A 257 25.59 2.77 -23.07
CA LEU A 257 24.94 3.99 -22.59
C LEU A 257 25.79 5.25 -22.87
N ILE A 258 27.11 5.15 -22.69
CA ILE A 258 28.06 6.24 -22.99
C ILE A 258 27.99 6.59 -24.47
N ASP A 259 28.07 5.60 -25.36
CA ASP A 259 28.05 5.79 -26.83
C ASP A 259 26.74 6.46 -27.28
N ARG A 260 25.64 6.14 -26.59
CA ARG A 260 24.31 6.75 -26.83
C ARG A 260 24.09 8.06 -26.08
N LYS A 261 25.04 8.52 -25.26
CA LYS A 261 24.93 9.73 -24.42
C LYS A 261 23.68 9.65 -23.50
N ILE A 262 23.48 8.51 -22.84
CA ILE A 262 22.48 8.29 -21.81
C ILE A 262 23.20 8.28 -20.47
N ASN A 263 22.77 9.12 -19.53
CA ASN A 263 23.37 9.17 -18.20
C ASN A 263 22.95 7.95 -17.38
N HIS A 264 23.93 7.15 -16.93
CA HIS A 264 23.68 5.98 -16.11
C HIS A 264 23.59 6.35 -14.63
N ILE A 265 22.50 6.02 -13.98
CA ILE A 265 22.27 6.19 -12.54
C ILE A 265 22.23 4.81 -11.89
N LEU A 266 23.15 4.57 -10.97
CA LEU A 266 23.13 3.35 -10.15
C LEU A 266 22.23 3.56 -8.92
N GLY A 267 21.36 2.61 -8.67
CA GLY A 267 20.54 2.58 -7.46
C GLY A 267 21.44 2.58 -6.22
N ARG A 268 21.08 3.29 -5.18
CA ARG A 268 21.85 3.26 -3.93
C ARG A 268 21.70 1.91 -3.25
N VAL A 269 22.82 1.29 -2.88
CA VAL A 269 22.85 0.05 -2.10
C VAL A 269 22.11 0.28 -0.79
N HIS A 270 21.22 -0.64 -0.41
CA HIS A 270 20.35 -0.57 0.77
C HIS A 270 19.32 0.58 0.79
N HIS A 271 19.04 1.22 -0.34
CA HIS A 271 17.95 2.19 -0.48
C HIS A 271 16.85 1.66 -1.42
N PRO A 272 15.87 0.90 -0.89
CA PRO A 272 14.79 0.29 -1.71
C PRO A 272 13.90 1.31 -2.42
N GLN A 273 14.04 2.59 -2.11
CA GLN A 273 13.28 3.66 -2.78
C GLN A 273 13.67 3.88 -4.24
N THR A 274 14.92 3.56 -4.59
CA THR A 274 15.47 3.89 -5.91
C THR A 274 14.84 3.01 -6.99
N ASN A 275 14.67 1.71 -6.74
CA ASN A 275 14.04 0.74 -7.65
C ASN A 275 12.55 0.48 -7.38
N GLY A 276 11.99 1.05 -6.31
CA GLY A 276 10.64 0.75 -5.84
C GLY A 276 9.50 0.96 -6.86
N LYS A 277 9.75 1.69 -7.98
CA LYS A 277 8.75 1.88 -9.03
C LYS A 277 8.67 0.67 -9.96
N ILE A 278 9.80 0.14 -10.37
CA ILE A 278 9.84 -1.05 -11.21
C ILE A 278 9.54 -2.32 -10.39
N GLU A 279 9.99 -2.38 -9.14
CA GLU A 279 9.58 -3.45 -8.21
C GLU A 279 8.04 -3.49 -8.05
N ARG A 280 7.39 -2.33 -7.92
CA ARG A 280 5.93 -2.25 -7.86
C ARG A 280 5.25 -2.69 -9.16
N PHE A 281 5.88 -2.49 -10.30
CA PHE A 281 5.40 -3.03 -11.56
C PHE A 281 5.47 -4.56 -11.55
N TYR A 282 6.58 -5.15 -11.13
CA TYR A 282 6.72 -6.61 -11.03
C TYR A 282 5.78 -7.24 -10.00
N GLU A 283 5.55 -6.60 -8.85
CA GLU A 283 4.49 -7.04 -7.91
C GLU A 283 3.10 -7.06 -8.60
N THR A 284 2.81 -6.04 -9.41
CA THR A 284 1.55 -5.97 -10.17
C THR A 284 1.51 -7.06 -11.23
N PHE A 285 2.60 -7.29 -11.95
CA PHE A 285 2.74 -8.36 -12.93
C PHE A 285 2.48 -9.71 -12.29
N GLN A 286 3.22 -10.10 -11.28
CA GLN A 286 3.07 -11.37 -10.58
C GLN A 286 1.64 -11.60 -10.07
N SER A 287 1.03 -10.58 -9.48
CA SER A 287 -0.32 -10.71 -8.92
C SER A 287 -1.44 -10.76 -9.97
N LYS A 288 -1.18 -10.38 -11.24
CA LYS A 288 -2.23 -10.18 -12.25
C LYS A 288 -2.02 -10.95 -13.54
N ILE A 289 -0.84 -11.43 -13.84
CA ILE A 289 -0.52 -12.11 -15.09
C ILE A 289 -1.42 -13.33 -15.38
N GLN A 290 -1.92 -13.96 -14.33
CA GLN A 290 -2.88 -15.08 -14.45
C GLN A 290 -4.19 -14.70 -15.14
N HIS A 291 -4.54 -13.42 -15.24
CA HIS A 291 -5.76 -12.93 -15.91
C HIS A 291 -5.55 -12.64 -17.40
N PHE A 292 -4.35 -12.86 -17.92
CA PHE A 292 -3.97 -12.54 -19.29
C PHE A 292 -3.36 -13.76 -19.97
N ASN A 293 -3.56 -13.88 -21.28
CA ASN A 293 -3.03 -15.01 -22.06
C ASN A 293 -1.54 -14.83 -22.39
N SER A 294 -1.06 -13.59 -22.43
CA SER A 294 0.33 -13.28 -22.74
C SER A 294 0.83 -12.09 -21.93
N VAL A 295 2.16 -11.95 -21.85
CA VAL A 295 2.81 -10.78 -21.24
C VAL A 295 2.51 -9.53 -22.07
N GLU A 296 2.37 -9.64 -23.37
CA GLU A 296 1.98 -8.54 -24.25
C GLU A 296 0.60 -7.99 -23.87
N GLU A 297 -0.39 -8.87 -23.73
CA GLU A 297 -1.75 -8.50 -23.32
C GLU A 297 -1.76 -7.79 -21.96
N PHE A 298 -0.98 -8.31 -21.00
CA PHE A 298 -0.80 -7.66 -19.69
C PHE A 298 -0.19 -6.27 -19.80
N VAL A 299 0.89 -6.10 -20.59
CA VAL A 299 1.56 -4.80 -20.74
C VAL A 299 0.65 -3.80 -21.45
N ILE A 300 -0.09 -4.23 -22.48
CA ILE A 300 -1.09 -3.39 -23.15
C ILE A 300 -2.14 -2.94 -22.13
N TRP A 301 -2.71 -3.86 -21.37
CA TRP A 301 -3.68 -3.54 -20.31
C TRP A 301 -3.09 -2.58 -19.27
N TYR A 302 -1.88 -2.85 -18.78
CA TYR A 302 -1.20 -2.02 -17.79
C TYR A 302 -1.01 -0.58 -18.28
N ASN A 303 -0.58 -0.43 -19.52
CA ASN A 303 -0.30 0.87 -20.12
C ASN A 303 -1.57 1.65 -20.50
N THR A 304 -2.59 0.97 -21.04
CA THR A 304 -3.71 1.64 -21.71
C THR A 304 -5.03 1.61 -20.92
N LYS A 305 -5.27 0.58 -20.13
CA LYS A 305 -6.55 0.40 -19.42
C LYS A 305 -6.46 0.63 -17.92
N ARG A 306 -5.35 0.24 -17.28
CA ARG A 306 -5.20 0.31 -15.84
C ARG A 306 -4.96 1.74 -15.37
N PRO A 307 -5.89 2.35 -14.57
CA PRO A 307 -5.61 3.63 -13.91
C PRO A 307 -4.49 3.46 -12.88
N HIS A 308 -3.57 4.42 -12.80
CA HIS A 308 -2.46 4.34 -11.86
C HIS A 308 -2.61 5.33 -10.71
N MET A 309 -2.68 4.82 -9.45
CA MET A 309 -2.94 5.64 -8.25
C MET A 309 -1.91 6.76 -8.00
N SER A 310 -0.68 6.65 -8.53
CA SER A 310 0.33 7.69 -8.36
C SER A 310 0.23 8.81 -9.40
N LEU A 311 -0.61 8.65 -10.41
CA LEU A 311 -0.92 9.65 -11.44
C LEU A 311 -2.11 10.50 -11.02
N THR A 312 -2.76 11.18 -11.96
CA THR A 312 -3.93 12.01 -11.68
C THR A 312 -5.15 11.14 -11.41
N TRP A 313 -5.24 10.66 -10.16
CA TRP A 313 -6.22 9.65 -9.73
C TRP A 313 -7.66 10.06 -9.98
N ASN A 314 -8.00 11.33 -9.78
CA ASN A 314 -9.38 11.82 -9.97
C ASN A 314 -9.87 11.67 -11.41
N HIS A 315 -8.97 11.54 -12.37
CA HIS A 315 -9.29 11.34 -13.79
C HIS A 315 -9.05 9.91 -14.26
N LEU A 316 -8.73 8.97 -13.35
CA LEU A 316 -8.38 7.60 -13.70
C LEU A 316 -7.28 7.53 -14.78
N GLU A 317 -6.29 8.42 -14.66
CA GLU A 317 -5.21 8.57 -15.66
C GLU A 317 -4.40 7.28 -15.79
N THR A 318 -4.24 6.82 -17.03
CA THR A 318 -3.45 5.63 -17.38
C THR A 318 -2.00 6.01 -17.66
N PRO A 319 -1.05 5.04 -17.58
CA PRO A 319 0.35 5.30 -17.91
C PRO A 319 0.56 5.90 -19.31
N VAL A 320 -0.14 5.43 -20.33
CA VAL A 320 -0.02 5.97 -21.69
C VAL A 320 -0.49 7.42 -21.78
N GLN A 321 -1.60 7.76 -21.13
CA GLN A 321 -2.10 9.15 -21.10
C GLN A 321 -1.09 10.07 -20.41
N ALA A 322 -0.56 9.64 -19.27
CA ALA A 322 0.45 10.38 -18.54
C ALA A 322 1.76 10.53 -19.34
N PHE A 323 2.17 9.47 -20.08
CA PHE A 323 3.37 9.48 -20.89
C PHE A 323 3.32 10.58 -21.93
N TYR A 324 2.27 10.63 -22.76
CA TYR A 324 2.14 11.64 -23.81
C TYR A 324 1.89 13.04 -23.25
N LYS A 325 1.11 13.18 -22.19
CA LYS A 325 0.84 14.45 -21.52
C LYS A 325 2.09 15.08 -20.92
N LYS A 326 3.02 14.27 -20.38
CA LYS A 326 4.24 14.72 -19.71
C LYS A 326 5.46 14.81 -20.63
N ILE A 327 5.32 14.56 -21.94
CA ILE A 327 6.42 14.77 -22.90
C ILE A 327 6.80 16.25 -22.92
N ASP A 328 8.10 16.55 -22.78
CA ASP A 328 8.60 17.91 -22.95
C ASP A 328 8.58 18.30 -24.44
N ARG A 329 7.61 19.13 -24.83
CA ARG A 329 7.42 19.60 -26.21
C ARG A 329 8.60 20.40 -26.78
N ARG A 330 9.53 20.85 -25.94
CA ARG A 330 10.76 21.53 -26.35
C ARG A 330 11.82 20.55 -26.88
N ARG A 331 11.67 19.26 -26.68
CA ARG A 331 12.54 18.23 -27.25
C ARG A 331 12.16 17.99 -28.71
N LYS A 332 13.03 18.40 -29.61
CA LYS A 332 12.81 18.34 -31.08
C LYS A 332 12.85 16.91 -31.68
N GLN A 333 13.08 15.87 -30.90
CA GLN A 333 13.20 14.50 -31.40
C GLN A 333 12.15 13.61 -30.71
N LEU A 334 10.94 13.62 -31.24
CA LEU A 334 9.93 12.60 -30.96
C LEU A 334 9.90 11.64 -32.15
N PRO A 335 10.05 10.34 -31.97
CA PRO A 335 9.85 9.37 -33.05
C PRO A 335 8.39 9.35 -33.51
N LEU A 336 8.20 9.03 -34.77
CA LEU A 336 6.98 9.08 -35.58
C LEU A 336 5.81 8.15 -35.14
N VAL A 337 5.89 7.44 -34.02
CA VAL A 337 4.86 6.50 -33.58
C VAL A 337 3.57 7.17 -33.06
N ILE A 338 3.52 8.52 -33.02
CA ILE A 338 2.35 9.26 -32.54
C ILE A 338 1.12 9.11 -33.48
N ASN A 339 1.27 8.68 -34.71
CA ASN A 339 0.19 8.67 -35.69
C ASN A 339 -0.73 7.44 -35.71
N ASN A 340 -0.42 6.37 -35.00
CA ASN A 340 -1.18 5.11 -35.07
C ASN A 340 -2.05 4.80 -33.83
N LEU A 341 -2.19 5.74 -32.89
CA LEU A 341 -3.01 5.56 -31.68
C LEU A 341 -4.12 6.64 -31.57
N ARG A 342 -4.64 7.14 -32.71
CA ARG A 342 -5.88 7.93 -32.76
C ARG A 342 -7.07 7.05 -33.06
#